data_0fd8b11e138d29c8c25dbc9da84638dc
#
_entry.id   0fd8b11e138d29c8c25dbc9da84638dc
#
_cell.length_a   1.000
_cell.length_b   1.000
_cell.length_c   1.000
_cell.angle_alpha   90.00
_cell.angle_beta   90.00
_cell.angle_gamma   90.00
#
_symmetry.space_group_name_H-M   'P 1'
#
loop_
_entity.id
_entity.type
_entity.pdbx_description
1 polymer ?
#
loop_
_entity_poly.entity_id
_entity_poly.type
_entity_poly.pdbx_seq_one_letter_code
_entity_poly.pdbx_strand_id
1 'polypeptide(L)'
;MHSNQVDGRELTLSFERWTFSFLLCLALPTCAARAELPTNAIPTLAALRSNLTVRVEHPRLAAAQLGVKIVSLDTGKTLFEHNAGKLLKPASNAKLYTGALALDRLGPQFRIRTSCYSAAKPDADGTLAGDLTVFGRGDFSMAARFNGGDHTKSLEPLVTALAAAGVKRITGDLIGDESFFHGPPFGSAWTWDDLNYYYGAEVSALTHEDNVVDLAFKPAAVLGQSVTLTTKPATQFLEFINRTTTVTNGGKRSLALHRPLAQSTVFLHGSLPADDKGWTDAMPVPRPAQWFVTQLRTALAQRGITIAGQLRTRDWLASEATRVDYSKWVEIAFTESRPMSELVAQMMKPSQNLYAQLLLLQVGARTHKPGQTTEEAGLAELQKFLAEAGVKRGTALLEEGSGLSRGCLLTPDASVQLLRHMEQHPAAATFRASLPIAGVDGTLKSRFAGTAAARTVLAKTGSLRYVNSLCGHVTTAAKERLVFSLMLNAYTGTTVSGREVIDELAVLLANFSGKSDGP
;
A
#
# COMPACT_ATOMS: atom_id res chain seq x y z
N MET A 1 26.36 52.27 -30.61
CA MET A 1 25.47 52.13 -31.73
C MET A 1 25.58 50.72 -32.24
N HIS A 2 24.66 49.88 -31.90
CA HIS A 2 24.03 48.78 -32.63
C HIS A 2 23.12 48.04 -31.65
N SER A 3 21.85 48.31 -31.79
CA SER A 3 20.74 47.62 -31.14
C SER A 3 20.55 46.27 -31.80
N ASN A 4 20.53 45.17 -31.02
CA ASN A 4 19.96 43.91 -31.46
C ASN A 4 18.71 43.65 -30.62
N GLN A 5 17.55 43.80 -31.25
CA GLN A 5 16.29 43.27 -30.78
C GLN A 5 16.35 41.72 -30.78
N VAL A 6 16.05 41.12 -29.65
CA VAL A 6 15.80 39.67 -29.55
C VAL A 6 14.29 39.45 -29.61
N ASP A 7 13.89 38.77 -30.66
CA ASP A 7 12.54 38.34 -30.99
C ASP A 7 12.02 37.36 -29.96
N GLY A 8 10.93 37.72 -29.26
CA GLY A 8 10.27 36.89 -28.27
C GLY A 8 9.40 35.82 -28.90
N ARG A 9 9.93 34.62 -29.06
CA ARG A 9 9.07 33.44 -29.33
C ARG A 9 8.75 32.75 -28.01
N GLU A 10 7.51 32.89 -27.58
CA GLU A 10 6.91 32.09 -26.53
C GLU A 10 6.94 30.59 -26.91
N LEU A 11 7.78 29.83 -26.23
CA LEU A 11 7.73 28.37 -26.24
C LEU A 11 6.60 27.93 -25.30
N THR A 12 5.42 27.72 -25.85
CA THR A 12 4.33 27.00 -25.17
C THR A 12 4.71 25.53 -25.04
N LEU A 13 5.31 25.19 -23.92
CA LEU A 13 5.46 23.79 -23.48
C LEU A 13 4.08 23.26 -23.04
N SER A 14 3.46 22.46 -23.90
CA SER A 14 2.28 21.69 -23.54
C SER A 14 2.67 20.57 -22.56
N PHE A 15 2.48 20.80 -21.26
CA PHE A 15 2.54 19.75 -20.25
C PHE A 15 1.31 18.85 -20.38
N GLU A 16 1.44 17.70 -21.00
CA GLU A 16 0.43 16.66 -20.94
C GLU A 16 0.33 16.12 -19.50
N ARG A 17 -0.81 16.35 -18.91
CA ARG A 17 -1.18 16.01 -17.54
C ARG A 17 -1.45 14.52 -17.39
N TRP A 18 -0.69 13.85 -16.54
CA TRP A 18 -1.00 12.49 -16.06
C TRP A 18 -1.47 12.56 -14.61
N THR A 19 -2.77 12.65 -14.43
CA THR A 19 -3.41 12.44 -13.12
C THR A 19 -3.84 10.98 -13.02
N PHE A 20 -3.19 10.22 -12.15
CA PHE A 20 -3.72 8.93 -11.70
C PHE A 20 -4.77 9.18 -10.60
N SER A 21 -5.96 9.58 -11.01
CA SER A 21 -7.14 9.48 -10.15
C SER A 21 -7.63 8.03 -10.20
N PHE A 22 -7.73 7.37 -9.05
CA PHE A 22 -8.64 6.24 -8.90
C PHE A 22 -10.07 6.78 -8.98
N LEU A 23 -10.53 7.04 -10.20
CA LEU A 23 -11.89 7.46 -10.48
C LEU A 23 -12.83 6.31 -10.16
N LEU A 24 -13.70 6.56 -9.20
CA LEU A 24 -15.03 5.97 -9.18
C LEU A 24 -15.76 6.49 -10.43
N CYS A 25 -15.63 5.77 -11.56
CA CYS A 25 -16.34 6.08 -12.78
C CYS A 25 -17.85 5.91 -12.59
N LEU A 26 -18.54 7.02 -12.39
CA LEU A 26 -19.94 7.14 -12.76
C LEU A 26 -20.00 7.42 -14.26
N ALA A 27 -20.70 6.57 -14.97
CA ALA A 27 -20.79 6.43 -16.40
C ALA A 27 -21.33 7.68 -17.11
N LEU A 28 -20.67 8.07 -18.20
CA LEU A 28 -21.33 8.56 -19.40
C LEU A 28 -21.05 7.56 -20.53
N PRO A 29 -22.03 7.23 -21.40
CA PRO A 29 -21.88 6.17 -22.36
C PRO A 29 -21.12 6.67 -23.60
N THR A 30 -19.80 6.46 -23.62
CA THR A 30 -19.13 6.27 -24.90
C THR A 30 -19.18 4.78 -25.16
N CYS A 31 -19.93 4.40 -26.18
CA CYS A 31 -20.08 3.04 -26.66
C CYS A 31 -18.73 2.55 -27.24
N ALA A 32 -17.76 2.27 -26.36
CA ALA A 32 -16.71 1.31 -26.65
C ALA A 32 -17.31 -0.04 -26.24
N ALA A 33 -17.55 -0.90 -27.20
CA ALA A 33 -18.04 -2.26 -26.98
C ALA A 33 -17.17 -2.90 -25.90
N ARG A 34 -17.71 -3.01 -24.68
CA ARG A 34 -17.10 -3.74 -23.59
C ARG A 34 -17.01 -5.18 -24.07
N ALA A 35 -15.79 -5.70 -24.24
CA ALA A 35 -15.63 -7.10 -24.61
C ALA A 35 -16.42 -7.95 -23.62
N GLU A 36 -17.41 -8.68 -24.10
CA GLU A 36 -18.19 -9.57 -23.26
C GLU A 36 -17.26 -10.62 -22.65
N LEU A 37 -17.22 -10.70 -21.33
CA LEU A 37 -16.43 -11.70 -20.63
C LEU A 37 -17.01 -13.09 -20.94
N PRO A 38 -16.15 -14.11 -21.20
CA PRO A 38 -16.64 -15.43 -21.60
C PRO A 38 -17.56 -16.03 -20.53
N THR A 39 -18.79 -16.37 -20.93
CA THR A 39 -19.83 -16.93 -20.04
C THR A 39 -20.01 -18.43 -20.19
N ASN A 40 -19.44 -19.02 -21.25
CA ASN A 40 -19.66 -20.43 -21.57
C ASN A 40 -18.71 -21.36 -20.80
N ALA A 41 -19.23 -22.51 -20.36
CA ALA A 41 -18.46 -23.59 -19.75
C ALA A 41 -17.40 -24.13 -20.72
N ILE A 42 -16.20 -24.41 -20.20
CA ILE A 42 -15.04 -24.94 -20.95
C ILE A 42 -14.84 -26.39 -20.52
N PRO A 43 -15.29 -27.38 -21.34
CA PRO A 43 -15.43 -28.75 -20.88
C PRO A 43 -14.14 -29.58 -20.85
N THR A 44 -13.12 -29.21 -21.61
CA THR A 44 -11.88 -29.99 -21.71
C THR A 44 -10.63 -29.12 -21.49
N LEU A 45 -9.54 -29.76 -21.06
CA LEU A 45 -8.24 -29.10 -20.91
C LEU A 45 -7.71 -28.59 -22.26
N ALA A 46 -7.95 -29.31 -23.34
CA ALA A 46 -7.58 -28.88 -24.70
C ALA A 46 -8.31 -27.57 -25.09
N ALA A 47 -9.63 -27.51 -24.83
CA ALA A 47 -10.41 -26.28 -25.08
C ALA A 47 -9.93 -25.11 -24.21
N LEU A 48 -9.61 -25.34 -22.92
CA LEU A 48 -9.04 -24.31 -22.06
C LEU A 48 -7.72 -23.78 -22.63
N ARG A 49 -6.80 -24.67 -22.97
CA ARG A 49 -5.49 -24.32 -23.57
C ARG A 49 -5.66 -23.51 -24.85
N SER A 50 -6.53 -23.96 -25.76
CA SER A 50 -6.82 -23.24 -27.02
C SER A 50 -7.36 -21.83 -26.74
N ASN A 51 -8.32 -21.67 -25.83
CA ASN A 51 -8.87 -20.39 -25.46
C ASN A 51 -7.81 -19.45 -24.85
N LEU A 52 -6.95 -19.99 -23.97
CA LEU A 52 -5.84 -19.21 -23.38
C LEU A 52 -4.82 -18.79 -24.44
N THR A 53 -4.44 -19.71 -25.35
CA THR A 53 -3.49 -19.42 -26.44
C THR A 53 -4.00 -18.29 -27.34
N VAL A 54 -5.26 -18.33 -27.77
CA VAL A 54 -5.87 -17.27 -28.58
C VAL A 54 -5.80 -15.90 -27.86
N ARG A 55 -5.92 -15.89 -26.52
CA ARG A 55 -5.85 -14.62 -25.75
C ARG A 55 -4.43 -14.11 -25.60
N VAL A 56 -3.47 -14.98 -25.26
CA VAL A 56 -2.07 -14.57 -25.02
C VAL A 56 -1.33 -14.20 -26.32
N GLU A 57 -1.72 -14.80 -27.46
CA GLU A 57 -1.12 -14.56 -28.77
C GLU A 57 -1.93 -13.53 -29.61
N HIS A 58 -2.93 -12.89 -29.02
CA HIS A 58 -3.76 -11.94 -29.76
C HIS A 58 -2.91 -10.77 -30.28
N PRO A 59 -3.03 -10.36 -31.57
CA PRO A 59 -2.19 -9.32 -32.19
C PRO A 59 -2.17 -7.98 -31.44
N ARG A 60 -3.24 -7.64 -30.70
CA ARG A 60 -3.27 -6.44 -29.82
C ARG A 60 -2.18 -6.43 -28.75
N LEU A 61 -1.60 -7.60 -28.41
CA LEU A 61 -0.55 -7.78 -27.40
C LEU A 61 0.84 -7.92 -28.02
N ALA A 62 1.02 -7.80 -29.33
CA ALA A 62 2.29 -8.04 -30.01
C ALA A 62 3.46 -7.20 -29.46
N ALA A 63 3.19 -5.96 -29.00
CA ALA A 63 4.21 -5.09 -28.39
C ALA A 63 4.34 -5.28 -26.87
N ALA A 64 3.43 -6.03 -26.25
CA ALA A 64 3.40 -6.23 -24.80
C ALA A 64 4.19 -7.48 -24.36
N GLN A 65 4.49 -7.55 -23.08
CA GLN A 65 5.11 -8.71 -22.46
C GLN A 65 4.08 -9.35 -21.51
N LEU A 66 3.52 -10.48 -21.91
CA LEU A 66 2.58 -11.23 -21.10
C LEU A 66 3.25 -12.52 -20.58
N GLY A 67 3.22 -12.71 -19.27
CA GLY A 67 3.66 -13.94 -18.60
C GLY A 67 2.48 -14.60 -17.89
N VAL A 68 2.33 -15.92 -18.08
CA VAL A 68 1.25 -16.73 -17.51
C VAL A 68 1.80 -18.03 -16.96
N LYS A 69 1.37 -18.41 -15.77
CA LYS A 69 1.55 -19.76 -15.22
C LYS A 69 0.29 -20.18 -14.48
N ILE A 70 -0.22 -21.39 -14.77
CA ILE A 70 -1.44 -21.96 -14.18
C ILE A 70 -1.15 -23.41 -13.79
N VAL A 71 -1.37 -23.75 -12.53
CA VAL A 71 -1.11 -25.07 -11.96
C VAL A 71 -2.30 -25.54 -11.12
N SER A 72 -2.68 -26.80 -11.25
CA SER A 72 -3.66 -27.46 -10.37
C SER A 72 -3.03 -27.73 -9.00
N LEU A 73 -3.68 -27.31 -7.94
CA LEU A 73 -3.32 -27.69 -6.56
C LEU A 73 -3.69 -29.14 -6.25
N ASP A 74 -4.70 -29.65 -6.93
CA ASP A 74 -5.25 -30.99 -6.66
C ASP A 74 -4.41 -32.09 -7.32
N THR A 75 -3.86 -31.84 -8.52
CA THR A 75 -3.06 -32.82 -9.28
C THR A 75 -1.59 -32.47 -9.39
N GLY A 76 -1.21 -31.22 -9.10
CA GLY A 76 0.14 -30.69 -9.31
C GLY A 76 0.51 -30.41 -10.78
N LYS A 77 -0.39 -30.71 -11.75
CA LYS A 77 -0.15 -30.53 -13.19
C LYS A 77 -0.16 -29.06 -13.59
N THR A 78 0.74 -28.68 -14.49
CA THR A 78 0.67 -27.39 -15.21
C THR A 78 -0.41 -27.49 -16.28
N LEU A 79 -1.46 -26.64 -16.17
CA LEU A 79 -2.52 -26.55 -17.15
C LEU A 79 -2.10 -25.72 -18.36
N PHE A 80 -1.45 -24.59 -18.10
CA PHE A 80 -0.99 -23.67 -19.14
C PHE A 80 0.18 -22.83 -18.66
N GLU A 81 1.08 -22.51 -19.58
CA GLU A 81 2.19 -21.57 -19.35
C GLU A 81 2.54 -20.81 -20.63
N HIS A 82 2.89 -19.54 -20.46
CA HIS A 82 3.39 -18.68 -21.52
C HIS A 82 4.37 -17.68 -20.90
N ASN A 83 5.61 -17.66 -21.39
CA ASN A 83 6.68 -16.81 -20.81
C ASN A 83 6.84 -16.97 -19.27
N ALA A 84 6.54 -18.15 -18.72
CA ALA A 84 6.47 -18.37 -17.28
C ALA A 84 7.81 -18.13 -16.55
N GLY A 85 8.95 -18.30 -17.23
CA GLY A 85 10.29 -18.02 -16.71
C GLY A 85 10.83 -16.62 -17.01
N LYS A 86 10.06 -15.72 -17.63
CA LYS A 86 10.49 -14.35 -17.91
C LYS A 86 10.35 -13.46 -16.68
N LEU A 87 11.34 -12.62 -16.40
CA LEU A 87 11.28 -11.58 -15.38
C LEU A 87 10.39 -10.44 -15.84
N LEU A 88 9.34 -10.17 -15.09
CA LEU A 88 8.34 -9.15 -15.34
C LEU A 88 8.13 -8.29 -14.09
N LYS A 89 7.74 -7.03 -14.26
CA LYS A 89 7.38 -6.16 -13.14
C LYS A 89 6.08 -6.65 -12.50
N PRO A 90 6.11 -7.02 -11.21
CA PRO A 90 4.93 -7.57 -10.53
C PRO A 90 3.96 -6.50 -10.05
N ALA A 91 4.41 -5.26 -9.92
CA ALA A 91 3.74 -4.24 -9.13
C ALA A 91 3.39 -4.81 -7.74
N SER A 92 2.20 -4.50 -7.20
CA SER A 92 1.80 -4.95 -5.86
C SER A 92 1.65 -6.47 -5.66
N ASN A 93 1.90 -7.31 -6.68
CA ASN A 93 2.03 -8.76 -6.45
C ASN A 93 3.28 -9.10 -5.62
N ALA A 94 4.27 -8.19 -5.53
CA ALA A 94 5.37 -8.28 -4.57
C ALA A 94 4.91 -8.46 -3.12
N LYS A 95 3.74 -7.91 -2.76
CA LYS A 95 3.15 -8.04 -1.41
C LYS A 95 2.80 -9.48 -1.01
N LEU A 96 2.61 -10.38 -1.99
CA LEU A 96 2.45 -11.81 -1.70
C LEU A 96 3.70 -12.35 -0.99
N TYR A 97 4.87 -11.93 -1.44
CA TYR A 97 6.16 -12.33 -0.90
C TYR A 97 6.40 -11.75 0.49
N THR A 98 6.13 -10.47 0.66
CA THR A 98 6.25 -9.79 1.96
C THR A 98 5.26 -10.34 2.99
N GLY A 99 4.01 -10.59 2.58
CA GLY A 99 2.99 -11.15 3.47
C GLY A 99 3.27 -12.60 3.86
N ALA A 100 3.77 -13.41 2.93
CA ALA A 100 4.20 -14.77 3.20
C ALA A 100 5.38 -14.80 4.18
N LEU A 101 6.42 -13.98 3.92
CA LEU A 101 7.57 -13.83 4.80
C LEU A 101 7.17 -13.40 6.21
N ALA A 102 6.29 -12.40 6.33
CA ALA A 102 5.85 -11.92 7.64
C ALA A 102 5.10 -13.00 8.43
N LEU A 103 4.21 -13.76 7.78
CA LEU A 103 3.49 -14.86 8.42
C LEU A 103 4.41 -16.03 8.81
N ASP A 104 5.42 -16.32 7.99
CA ASP A 104 6.39 -17.39 8.28
C ASP A 104 7.31 -17.01 9.44
N ARG A 105 7.97 -15.87 9.37
CA ARG A 105 9.02 -15.47 10.33
C ARG A 105 8.49 -14.91 11.64
N LEU A 106 7.30 -14.30 11.64
CA LEU A 106 6.71 -13.67 12.83
C LEU A 106 5.54 -14.48 13.40
N GLY A 107 4.83 -15.21 12.55
CA GLY A 107 3.65 -15.96 12.92
C GLY A 107 2.37 -15.09 12.92
N PRO A 108 1.17 -15.71 12.74
CA PRO A 108 -0.10 -14.99 12.58
C PRO A 108 -0.57 -14.26 13.84
N GLN A 109 -0.07 -14.62 15.03
CA GLN A 109 -0.46 -14.02 16.31
C GLN A 109 0.52 -12.95 16.81
N PHE A 110 1.64 -12.74 16.11
CA PHE A 110 2.60 -11.72 16.48
C PHE A 110 1.95 -10.33 16.49
N ARG A 111 2.33 -9.53 17.51
CA ARG A 111 1.87 -8.15 17.68
C ARG A 111 3.07 -7.22 17.82
N ILE A 112 2.96 -6.04 17.25
CA ILE A 112 3.98 -5.00 17.31
C ILE A 112 3.70 -4.15 18.54
N ARG A 113 4.70 -3.99 19.41
CA ARG A 113 4.60 -3.22 20.64
C ARG A 113 5.08 -1.79 20.46
N THR A 114 4.30 -0.81 20.91
CA THR A 114 4.70 0.59 21.06
C THR A 114 4.77 0.90 22.53
N SER A 115 5.92 1.37 23.01
CA SER A 115 6.22 1.56 24.43
C SER A 115 6.43 3.03 24.78
N CYS A 116 5.98 3.44 25.95
CA CYS A 116 6.21 4.76 26.52
C CYS A 116 7.19 4.66 27.69
N TYR A 117 8.32 5.34 27.60
CA TYR A 117 9.39 5.31 28.60
C TYR A 117 9.61 6.68 29.25
N SER A 118 9.99 6.66 30.54
CA SER A 118 10.45 7.82 31.27
C SER A 118 11.52 7.42 32.30
N ALA A 119 12.23 8.39 32.87
CA ALA A 119 13.25 8.15 33.90
C ALA A 119 12.65 7.60 35.20
N ALA A 120 11.40 7.97 35.53
CA ALA A 120 10.70 7.55 36.75
C ALA A 120 9.19 7.37 36.47
N LYS A 121 8.49 6.70 37.42
CA LYS A 121 7.01 6.63 37.42
C LYS A 121 6.41 8.00 37.76
N PRO A 122 5.13 8.25 37.39
CA PRO A 122 4.39 9.42 37.88
C PRO A 122 4.34 9.42 39.40
N ASP A 123 4.37 10.58 40.02
CA ASP A 123 4.16 10.77 41.46
C ASP A 123 2.68 10.58 41.86
N ALA A 124 2.37 10.78 43.16
CA ALA A 124 1.03 10.61 43.70
C ALA A 124 0.00 11.55 43.08
N ASP A 125 0.41 12.71 42.61
CA ASP A 125 -0.45 13.70 41.93
C ASP A 125 -0.62 13.43 40.42
N GLY A 126 0.12 12.45 39.91
CA GLY A 126 0.12 12.08 38.50
C GLY A 126 1.10 12.90 37.64
N THR A 127 2.08 13.54 38.28
CA THR A 127 3.13 14.28 37.57
C THR A 127 4.28 13.34 37.18
N LEU A 128 4.57 13.28 35.91
CA LEU A 128 5.75 12.64 35.36
C LEU A 128 6.87 13.67 35.27
N ALA A 129 7.88 13.52 36.13
CA ALA A 129 9.03 14.41 36.17
C ALA A 129 10.00 14.08 35.02
N GLY A 130 10.25 15.04 34.12
CA GLY A 130 11.09 14.88 32.92
C GLY A 130 10.30 14.48 31.68
N ASP A 131 11.00 13.85 30.73
CA ASP A 131 10.49 13.55 29.40
C ASP A 131 9.68 12.26 29.37
N LEU A 132 8.70 12.22 28.44
CA LEU A 132 8.04 11.00 28.01
C LEU A 132 8.50 10.65 26.59
N THR A 133 9.15 9.50 26.42
CA THR A 133 9.53 8.97 25.12
C THR A 133 8.59 7.88 24.66
N VAL A 134 8.01 8.05 23.48
CA VAL A 134 7.24 7.02 22.79
C VAL A 134 8.16 6.32 21.80
N PHE A 135 8.52 5.07 22.10
CA PHE A 135 9.38 4.26 21.25
C PHE A 135 8.54 3.40 20.32
N GLY A 136 8.53 3.79 19.03
CA GLY A 136 7.84 3.09 17.96
C GLY A 136 8.63 1.87 17.48
N ARG A 137 7.88 0.84 17.07
CA ARG A 137 8.45 -0.33 16.39
C ARG A 137 7.70 -0.67 15.09
N GLY A 138 7.01 0.31 14.50
CA GLY A 138 6.33 0.17 13.21
C GLY A 138 4.91 -0.40 13.31
N ASP A 139 4.21 -0.19 14.43
CA ASP A 139 2.78 -0.45 14.50
C ASP A 139 2.02 0.53 13.61
N PHE A 140 1.37 0.03 12.58
CA PHE A 140 0.53 0.80 11.67
C PHE A 140 -0.97 0.61 11.92
N SER A 141 -1.34 -0.07 13.01
CA SER A 141 -2.76 -0.25 13.35
C SER A 141 -3.38 0.97 14.04
N MET A 142 -2.59 2.01 14.32
CA MET A 142 -3.05 3.29 14.84
C MET A 142 -3.63 4.17 13.71
N ALA A 143 -4.65 3.65 13.03
CA ALA A 143 -5.31 4.30 11.90
C ALA A 143 -6.81 4.04 11.90
N ALA A 144 -7.59 5.00 11.37
CA ALA A 144 -9.04 4.94 11.29
C ALA A 144 -9.57 3.66 10.63
N ARG A 145 -8.85 3.11 9.65
CA ARG A 145 -9.25 1.85 8.96
C ARG A 145 -9.36 0.65 9.89
N PHE A 146 -8.63 0.63 11.01
CA PHE A 146 -8.75 -0.40 12.05
C PHE A 146 -9.84 -0.09 13.08
N ASN A 147 -10.44 1.10 12.99
CA ASN A 147 -11.41 1.63 13.95
C ASN A 147 -12.73 2.04 13.28
N GLY A 148 -13.15 1.33 12.22
CA GLY A 148 -14.41 1.60 11.52
C GLY A 148 -14.47 2.94 10.80
N GLY A 149 -13.32 3.55 10.48
CA GLY A 149 -13.22 4.86 9.83
C GLY A 149 -13.17 6.04 10.81
N ASP A 150 -13.07 5.78 12.11
CA ASP A 150 -13.04 6.81 13.14
C ASP A 150 -11.61 7.19 13.53
N HIS A 151 -11.13 8.35 13.04
CA HIS A 151 -9.80 8.89 13.32
C HIS A 151 -9.56 9.20 14.80
N THR A 152 -10.61 9.50 15.58
CA THR A 152 -10.46 9.87 17.00
C THR A 152 -10.03 8.70 17.86
N LYS A 153 -10.27 7.48 17.40
CA LYS A 153 -9.93 6.22 18.11
C LYS A 153 -8.54 5.71 17.84
N SER A 154 -7.81 6.28 16.90
CA SER A 154 -6.54 5.72 16.43
C SER A 154 -5.44 5.73 17.51
N LEU A 155 -5.37 6.79 18.33
CA LEU A 155 -4.43 6.93 19.44
C LEU A 155 -5.04 6.64 20.82
N GLU A 156 -6.35 6.37 20.89
CA GLU A 156 -7.05 6.13 22.16
C GLU A 156 -6.45 5.01 23.01
N PRO A 157 -6.00 3.87 22.44
CA PRO A 157 -5.35 2.82 23.23
C PRO A 157 -4.12 3.32 23.98
N LEU A 158 -3.26 4.12 23.32
CA LEU A 158 -2.04 4.66 23.92
C LEU A 158 -2.35 5.71 24.98
N VAL A 159 -3.29 6.62 24.70
CA VAL A 159 -3.75 7.64 25.65
C VAL A 159 -4.38 6.99 26.88
N THR A 160 -5.20 5.95 26.71
CA THR A 160 -5.84 5.20 27.79
C THR A 160 -4.79 4.48 28.64
N ALA A 161 -3.78 3.86 28.03
CA ALA A 161 -2.70 3.20 28.76
C ALA A 161 -1.89 4.19 29.62
N LEU A 162 -1.58 5.39 29.11
CA LEU A 162 -0.91 6.44 29.87
C LEU A 162 -1.77 6.97 31.03
N ALA A 163 -3.07 7.20 30.79
CA ALA A 163 -4.00 7.60 31.83
C ALA A 163 -4.15 6.53 32.93
N ALA A 164 -4.22 5.25 32.55
CA ALA A 164 -4.29 4.12 33.50
C ALA A 164 -2.99 3.97 34.32
N ALA A 165 -1.85 4.37 33.77
CA ALA A 165 -0.59 4.46 34.50
C ALA A 165 -0.50 5.66 35.47
N GLY A 166 -1.58 6.46 35.56
CA GLY A 166 -1.69 7.60 36.47
C GLY A 166 -1.09 8.90 35.94
N VAL A 167 -0.68 8.98 34.68
CA VAL A 167 -0.10 10.20 34.08
C VAL A 167 -1.18 11.27 33.91
N LYS A 168 -0.97 12.44 34.53
CA LYS A 168 -1.81 13.64 34.35
C LYS A 168 -1.04 14.83 33.80
N ARG A 169 0.26 14.88 34.06
CA ARG A 169 1.12 15.97 33.64
C ARG A 169 2.53 15.45 33.34
N ILE A 170 3.10 15.89 32.22
CA ILE A 170 4.48 15.63 31.81
C ILE A 170 5.21 16.97 31.90
N THR A 171 6.27 17.06 32.71
CA THR A 171 6.99 18.34 32.92
C THR A 171 8.08 18.59 31.90
N GLY A 172 8.60 17.55 31.25
CA GLY A 172 9.57 17.61 30.18
C GLY A 172 8.96 17.52 28.79
N ASP A 173 9.76 17.05 27.85
CA ASP A 173 9.43 16.93 26.42
C ASP A 173 8.61 15.65 26.13
N LEU A 174 7.79 15.70 25.08
CA LEU A 174 7.24 14.50 24.45
C LEU A 174 8.13 14.14 23.26
N ILE A 175 8.79 12.99 23.34
CA ILE A 175 9.76 12.53 22.35
C ILE A 175 9.20 11.34 21.59
N GLY A 176 9.12 11.45 20.25
CA GLY A 176 8.85 10.32 19.36
C GLY A 176 10.15 9.68 18.90
N ASP A 177 10.42 8.47 19.37
CA ASP A 177 11.62 7.73 18.96
C ASP A 177 11.24 6.69 17.89
N GLU A 178 11.68 6.93 16.65
CA GLU A 178 11.49 6.06 15.48
C GLU A 178 12.76 5.30 15.10
N SER A 179 13.78 5.32 15.96
CA SER A 179 15.10 4.74 15.69
C SER A 179 15.14 3.21 15.57
N PHE A 180 14.01 2.54 15.71
CA PHE A 180 13.91 1.07 15.60
C PHE A 180 14.26 0.56 14.20
N PHE A 181 13.98 1.34 13.16
CA PHE A 181 14.37 1.05 11.79
C PHE A 181 15.55 1.89 11.36
N HIS A 182 16.56 1.26 10.79
CA HIS A 182 17.77 1.90 10.27
C HIS A 182 17.69 2.01 8.76
N GLY A 183 17.84 3.20 8.22
CA GLY A 183 17.84 3.49 6.78
C GLY A 183 16.93 4.64 6.39
N PRO A 184 16.85 4.98 5.09
CA PRO A 184 15.99 6.03 4.58
C PRO A 184 14.49 5.77 4.87
N PRO A 185 13.67 6.83 5.03
CA PRO A 185 12.23 6.67 5.28
C PRO A 185 11.42 6.34 4.02
N PHE A 186 12.01 5.67 3.06
CA PHE A 186 11.40 5.27 1.80
C PHE A 186 11.89 3.88 1.41
N GLY A 187 11.06 3.11 0.71
CA GLY A 187 11.51 1.89 0.06
C GLY A 187 12.50 2.21 -1.07
N SER A 188 13.49 1.34 -1.25
CA SER A 188 14.51 1.50 -2.28
C SER A 188 13.88 1.65 -3.67
N ALA A 189 14.45 2.55 -4.47
CA ALA A 189 14.04 2.86 -5.84
C ALA A 189 12.59 3.34 -6.01
N TRP A 190 11.92 3.84 -4.96
CA TRP A 190 10.74 4.65 -5.12
C TRP A 190 11.11 5.95 -5.85
N THR A 191 10.27 6.38 -6.79
CA THR A 191 10.57 7.57 -7.58
C THR A 191 10.05 8.83 -6.90
N TRP A 192 10.71 9.97 -7.11
CA TRP A 192 10.37 11.23 -6.43
C TRP A 192 8.92 11.67 -6.65
N ASP A 193 8.32 11.33 -7.79
CA ASP A 193 6.93 11.61 -8.11
C ASP A 193 5.95 10.74 -7.32
N ASP A 194 6.34 9.53 -6.91
CA ASP A 194 5.53 8.67 -6.04
C ASP A 194 5.29 9.31 -4.66
N LEU A 195 6.25 10.13 -4.16
CA LEU A 195 6.24 10.70 -2.81
C LEU A 195 5.19 11.81 -2.58
N ASN A 196 4.50 12.25 -3.62
CA ASN A 196 3.36 13.17 -3.53
C ASN A 196 2.02 12.44 -3.40
N TYR A 197 2.00 11.11 -3.43
CA TYR A 197 0.77 10.31 -3.36
C TYR A 197 0.76 9.43 -2.11
N TYR A 198 -0.42 9.12 -1.61
CA TYR A 198 -0.63 8.29 -0.41
C TYR A 198 0.14 6.96 -0.44
N TYR A 199 0.34 6.40 -1.62
CA TYR A 199 1.04 5.12 -1.80
C TYR A 199 2.57 5.24 -1.71
N GLY A 200 3.13 6.46 -1.68
CA GLY A 200 4.55 6.78 -1.46
C GLY A 200 4.80 7.51 -0.13
N ALA A 201 3.90 7.36 0.86
CA ALA A 201 4.05 7.96 2.17
C ALA A 201 5.36 7.53 2.85
N GLU A 202 5.99 8.47 3.57
CA GLU A 202 7.21 8.21 4.34
C GLU A 202 6.99 7.10 5.36
N VAL A 203 7.99 6.22 5.49
CA VAL A 203 8.01 5.08 6.39
C VAL A 203 8.60 5.49 7.73
N SER A 204 7.93 5.16 8.83
CA SER A 204 8.38 5.46 10.18
C SER A 204 8.04 4.33 11.14
N ALA A 205 8.88 4.12 12.14
CA ALA A 205 8.56 3.23 13.26
C ALA A 205 7.41 3.78 14.14
N LEU A 206 7.10 5.09 14.00
CA LEU A 206 5.93 5.75 14.58
C LEU A 206 4.96 6.14 13.44
N THR A 207 4.01 5.27 13.15
CA THR A 207 3.03 5.45 12.08
C THR A 207 1.64 5.77 12.67
N HIS A 208 0.99 6.80 12.12
CA HIS A 208 -0.35 7.22 12.49
C HIS A 208 -1.14 7.65 11.24
N GLU A 209 -2.40 7.18 11.10
CA GLU A 209 -3.28 7.51 9.96
C GLU A 209 -2.60 7.28 8.61
N ASP A 210 -1.96 6.12 8.44
CA ASP A 210 -1.23 5.73 7.21
C ASP A 210 -0.16 6.75 6.79
N ASN A 211 0.29 7.64 7.70
CA ASN A 211 1.18 8.77 7.43
C ASN A 211 0.65 9.72 6.35
N VAL A 212 -0.67 9.89 6.31
CA VAL A 212 -1.36 10.81 5.39
C VAL A 212 -2.39 11.66 6.11
N VAL A 213 -2.82 12.72 5.45
CA VAL A 213 -4.00 13.53 5.81
C VAL A 213 -5.01 13.37 4.68
N ASP A 214 -6.21 12.90 5.01
CA ASP A 214 -7.32 12.82 4.05
C ASP A 214 -7.83 14.23 3.73
N LEU A 215 -8.03 14.50 2.44
CA LEU A 215 -8.46 15.76 1.89
C LEU A 215 -9.83 15.59 1.23
N ALA A 216 -10.75 16.50 1.53
CA ALA A 216 -12.04 16.57 0.84
C ALA A 216 -12.26 17.97 0.28
N PHE A 217 -12.56 18.04 -1.01
CA PHE A 217 -12.76 19.26 -1.79
C PHE A 217 -14.21 19.38 -2.19
N LYS A 218 -14.80 20.58 -2.02
CA LYS A 218 -16.14 20.91 -2.49
C LYS A 218 -16.14 22.26 -3.19
N PRO A 219 -16.99 22.46 -4.22
CA PRO A 219 -17.18 23.78 -4.79
C PRO A 219 -17.57 24.80 -3.73
N ALA A 220 -17.10 26.05 -3.86
CA ALA A 220 -17.60 27.15 -3.06
C ALA A 220 -19.03 27.52 -3.49
N ALA A 221 -19.75 28.21 -2.60
CA ALA A 221 -21.12 28.67 -2.90
C ALA A 221 -21.15 29.75 -4.00
N VAL A 222 -20.05 30.48 -4.20
CA VAL A 222 -19.94 31.60 -5.14
C VAL A 222 -18.92 31.28 -6.22
N LEU A 223 -19.29 31.48 -7.48
CA LEU A 223 -18.38 31.34 -8.62
C LEU A 223 -17.17 32.28 -8.49
N GLY A 224 -16.01 31.82 -8.90
CA GLY A 224 -14.74 32.54 -8.81
C GLY A 224 -14.04 32.41 -7.44
N GLN A 225 -14.73 31.95 -6.41
CA GLN A 225 -14.09 31.69 -5.12
C GLN A 225 -13.31 30.37 -5.11
N SER A 226 -12.33 30.29 -4.19
CA SER A 226 -11.54 29.09 -3.99
C SER A 226 -12.40 27.92 -3.55
N VAL A 227 -12.07 26.72 -4.03
CA VAL A 227 -12.70 25.46 -3.61
C VAL A 227 -12.52 25.27 -2.09
N THR A 228 -13.57 24.84 -1.40
CA THR A 228 -13.50 24.53 0.03
C THR A 228 -12.70 23.26 0.25
N LEU A 229 -11.70 23.30 1.14
CA LEU A 229 -10.91 22.15 1.58
C LEU A 229 -11.23 21.83 3.04
N THR A 230 -11.44 20.56 3.33
CA THR A 230 -11.46 20.01 4.70
C THR A 230 -10.46 18.87 4.82
N THR A 231 -9.85 18.73 6.01
CA THR A 231 -8.84 17.69 6.30
C THR A 231 -9.33 16.75 7.40
N LYS A 232 -8.90 15.48 7.32
CA LYS A 232 -9.09 14.48 8.37
C LYS A 232 -7.78 13.70 8.60
N PRO A 233 -7.28 13.63 9.85
CA PRO A 233 -7.74 14.44 10.97
C PRO A 233 -7.56 15.94 10.70
N ALA A 234 -8.34 16.79 11.39
CA ALA A 234 -8.15 18.24 11.33
C ALA A 234 -6.76 18.59 11.86
N THR A 235 -5.99 19.37 11.08
CA THR A 235 -4.58 19.61 11.42
C THR A 235 -4.04 20.91 10.82
N GLN A 236 -3.05 21.48 11.50
CA GLN A 236 -2.20 22.55 11.00
C GLN A 236 -0.78 22.05 10.66
N PHE A 237 -0.56 20.75 10.68
CA PHE A 237 0.74 20.15 10.37
C PHE A 237 1.12 20.33 8.90
N LEU A 238 0.12 20.35 8.00
CA LEU A 238 0.26 20.75 6.61
C LEU A 238 -0.33 22.14 6.42
N GLU A 239 0.42 23.02 5.77
CA GLU A 239 -0.02 24.34 5.33
C GLU A 239 -0.57 24.24 3.89
N PHE A 240 -1.76 24.76 3.63
CA PHE A 240 -2.39 24.69 2.31
C PHE A 240 -2.44 26.08 1.65
N ILE A 241 -1.72 26.24 0.53
CA ILE A 241 -1.81 27.42 -0.33
C ILE A 241 -2.85 27.11 -1.42
N ASN A 242 -4.10 27.56 -1.19
CA ASN A 242 -5.22 27.25 -2.04
C ASN A 242 -5.41 28.32 -3.13
N ARG A 243 -5.03 28.00 -4.36
CA ARG A 243 -5.19 28.81 -5.58
C ARG A 243 -6.19 28.17 -6.54
N THR A 244 -7.15 27.41 -6.03
CA THR A 244 -8.20 26.78 -6.84
C THR A 244 -9.34 27.77 -7.11
N THR A 245 -10.21 27.45 -8.08
CA THR A 245 -11.36 28.29 -8.42
C THR A 245 -12.59 27.43 -8.66
N THR A 246 -13.74 27.85 -8.11
CA THR A 246 -15.05 27.29 -8.46
C THR A 246 -15.52 27.90 -9.77
N VAL A 247 -15.78 27.05 -10.79
CA VAL A 247 -16.21 27.47 -12.13
C VAL A 247 -17.67 27.11 -12.39
N THR A 248 -18.21 27.58 -13.52
CA THR A 248 -19.59 27.34 -13.93
C THR A 248 -19.92 25.85 -14.03
N ASN A 249 -21.23 25.54 -13.94
CA ASN A 249 -21.76 24.17 -14.10
C ASN A 249 -21.34 23.56 -15.42
N GLY A 250 -21.15 22.23 -15.45
CA GLY A 250 -20.75 21.46 -16.62
C GLY A 250 -19.29 21.66 -17.05
N GLY A 251 -18.51 22.46 -16.32
CA GLY A 251 -17.08 22.63 -16.55
C GLY A 251 -16.27 21.34 -16.27
N LYS A 252 -15.02 21.33 -16.71
CA LYS A 252 -14.12 20.19 -16.45
C LYS A 252 -13.37 20.35 -15.13
N ARG A 253 -13.38 19.30 -14.29
CA ARG A 253 -12.51 19.23 -13.11
C ARG A 253 -11.05 19.25 -13.53
N SER A 254 -10.25 20.11 -12.90
CA SER A 254 -8.81 20.23 -13.18
C SER A 254 -7.96 20.41 -11.91
N LEU A 255 -8.47 19.97 -10.72
CA LEU A 255 -7.74 20.09 -9.47
C LEU A 255 -6.42 19.31 -9.50
N ALA A 256 -5.36 19.94 -9.01
CA ALA A 256 -4.05 19.35 -8.83
C ALA A 256 -3.44 19.81 -7.51
N LEU A 257 -2.67 18.88 -6.90
CA LEU A 257 -1.96 19.08 -5.65
C LEU A 257 -0.47 18.87 -5.89
N HIS A 258 0.34 19.68 -5.24
CA HIS A 258 1.79 19.52 -5.23
C HIS A 258 2.36 19.89 -3.87
N ARG A 259 3.14 19.00 -3.28
CA ARG A 259 3.93 19.25 -2.08
C ARG A 259 5.41 19.10 -2.44
N PRO A 260 6.23 20.16 -2.33
CA PRO A 260 7.67 20.03 -2.49
C PRO A 260 8.24 19.01 -1.50
N LEU A 261 9.26 18.27 -1.91
CA LEU A 261 9.87 17.24 -1.07
C LEU A 261 10.35 17.84 0.26
N ALA A 262 10.16 17.11 1.34
CA ALA A 262 10.50 17.47 2.71
C ALA A 262 9.80 18.74 3.28
N GLN A 263 8.90 19.38 2.54
CA GLN A 263 8.14 20.53 3.02
C GLN A 263 6.75 20.12 3.51
N SER A 264 6.18 20.95 4.41
CA SER A 264 4.81 20.79 4.90
C SER A 264 3.80 21.64 4.12
N THR A 265 4.25 22.51 3.21
CA THR A 265 3.38 23.37 2.39
C THR A 265 2.86 22.59 1.18
N VAL A 266 1.54 22.58 0.99
CA VAL A 266 0.82 21.94 -0.11
C VAL A 266 0.20 23.00 -0.99
N PHE A 267 0.56 23.02 -2.27
CA PHE A 267 -0.01 23.94 -3.26
C PHE A 267 -1.20 23.27 -3.95
N LEU A 268 -2.34 23.95 -3.94
CA LEU A 268 -3.57 23.53 -4.60
C LEU A 268 -3.86 24.48 -5.76
N HIS A 269 -4.13 23.97 -6.94
CA HIS A 269 -4.48 24.77 -8.12
C HIS A 269 -5.47 24.06 -9.03
N GLY A 270 -6.01 24.82 -10.00
CA GLY A 270 -7.01 24.32 -10.95
C GLY A 270 -8.43 24.71 -10.56
N SER A 271 -9.42 23.96 -11.06
CA SER A 271 -10.84 24.31 -10.91
C SER A 271 -11.74 23.13 -10.62
N LEU A 272 -12.88 23.43 -9.97
CA LEU A 272 -13.96 22.49 -9.69
C LEU A 272 -15.29 23.13 -10.12
N PRO A 273 -16.11 22.47 -10.98
CA PRO A 273 -17.43 22.96 -11.36
C PRO A 273 -18.36 23.12 -10.16
N ALA A 274 -19.25 24.09 -10.18
CA ALA A 274 -20.19 24.36 -9.06
C ALA A 274 -21.21 23.22 -8.85
N ASP A 275 -21.50 22.42 -9.88
CA ASP A 275 -22.34 21.22 -9.82
C ASP A 275 -21.56 19.93 -9.50
N ASP A 276 -20.25 20.02 -9.29
CA ASP A 276 -19.43 18.86 -8.92
C ASP A 276 -19.77 18.37 -7.51
N LYS A 277 -19.90 17.05 -7.34
CA LYS A 277 -20.23 16.42 -6.05
C LYS A 277 -19.08 16.49 -5.03
N GLY A 278 -17.93 16.99 -5.44
CA GLY A 278 -16.70 17.04 -4.67
C GLY A 278 -15.70 15.94 -5.06
N TRP A 279 -14.51 16.06 -4.52
CA TRP A 279 -13.40 15.14 -4.72
C TRP A 279 -12.68 14.87 -3.42
N THR A 280 -12.13 13.67 -3.26
CA THR A 280 -11.31 13.29 -2.12
C THR A 280 -9.96 12.79 -2.58
N ASP A 281 -8.93 13.09 -1.82
CA ASP A 281 -7.57 12.59 -1.99
C ASP A 281 -6.91 12.43 -0.62
N ALA A 282 -5.65 11.96 -0.58
CA ALA A 282 -4.86 11.88 0.64
C ALA A 282 -3.43 12.38 0.38
N MET A 283 -2.95 13.28 1.25
CA MET A 283 -1.62 13.89 1.15
C MET A 283 -0.68 13.24 2.17
N PRO A 284 0.45 12.65 1.73
CA PRO A 284 1.48 12.17 2.64
C PRO A 284 2.04 13.29 3.53
N VAL A 285 2.24 12.99 4.80
CA VAL A 285 2.89 13.92 5.72
C VAL A 285 4.42 13.72 5.66
N PRO A 286 5.21 14.78 5.67
CA PRO A 286 6.65 14.67 5.89
C PRO A 286 6.93 14.42 7.37
N ARG A 287 8.01 13.72 7.69
CA ARG A 287 8.44 13.45 9.08
C ARG A 287 7.32 12.82 9.93
N PRO A 288 6.91 11.57 9.64
CA PRO A 288 5.76 10.93 10.31
C PRO A 288 5.87 10.85 11.82
N ALA A 289 7.07 10.69 12.38
CA ALA A 289 7.26 10.69 13.85
C ALA A 289 6.87 12.04 14.47
N GLN A 290 7.20 13.17 13.79
CA GLN A 290 6.78 14.49 14.24
C GLN A 290 5.25 14.67 14.12
N TRP A 291 4.64 14.14 13.06
CA TRP A 291 3.20 14.05 12.91
C TRP A 291 2.57 13.26 14.05
N PHE A 292 3.11 12.07 14.35
CA PHE A 292 2.65 11.19 15.42
C PHE A 292 2.60 11.91 16.77
N VAL A 293 3.71 12.52 17.21
CA VAL A 293 3.75 13.21 18.52
C VAL A 293 2.88 14.46 18.55
N THR A 294 2.66 15.13 17.39
CA THR A 294 1.74 16.25 17.29
C THR A 294 0.29 15.80 17.53
N GLN A 295 -0.12 14.70 16.91
CA GLN A 295 -1.45 14.13 17.10
C GLN A 295 -1.61 13.55 18.50
N LEU A 296 -0.59 12.88 19.03
CA LEU A 296 -0.61 12.33 20.38
C LEU A 296 -0.75 13.43 21.43
N ARG A 297 -0.04 14.58 21.31
CA ARG A 297 -0.23 15.72 22.21
C ARG A 297 -1.69 16.21 22.21
N THR A 298 -2.29 16.28 21.03
CA THR A 298 -3.70 16.70 20.91
C THR A 298 -4.64 15.71 21.60
N ALA A 299 -4.44 14.41 21.39
CA ALA A 299 -5.22 13.34 22.00
C ALA A 299 -5.04 13.30 23.55
N LEU A 300 -3.80 13.50 24.05
CA LEU A 300 -3.52 13.61 25.48
C LEU A 300 -4.21 14.81 26.11
N ALA A 301 -4.17 15.98 25.46
CA ALA A 301 -4.85 17.18 25.94
C ALA A 301 -6.37 17.00 26.02
N GLN A 302 -6.99 16.33 25.06
CA GLN A 302 -8.42 15.98 25.11
C GLN A 302 -8.78 15.07 26.29
N ARG A 303 -7.82 14.27 26.78
CA ARG A 303 -7.95 13.41 27.97
C ARG A 303 -7.57 14.14 29.27
N GLY A 304 -7.20 15.41 29.19
CA GLY A 304 -6.76 16.20 30.35
C GLY A 304 -5.31 15.98 30.77
N ILE A 305 -4.49 15.29 29.96
CA ILE A 305 -3.05 15.10 30.20
C ILE A 305 -2.28 16.24 29.53
N THR A 306 -1.50 16.98 30.34
CA THR A 306 -0.77 18.16 29.87
C THR A 306 0.73 17.88 29.68
N ILE A 307 1.34 18.56 28.71
CA ILE A 307 2.77 18.50 28.40
C ILE A 307 3.33 19.91 28.49
N ALA A 308 4.32 20.14 29.39
CA ALA A 308 4.93 21.46 29.58
C ALA A 308 6.10 21.71 28.60
N GLY A 309 6.79 20.67 28.18
CA GLY A 309 7.95 20.75 27.27
C GLY A 309 7.58 20.78 25.80
N GLN A 310 8.60 20.56 24.97
CA GLN A 310 8.52 20.59 23.51
C GLN A 310 8.18 19.22 22.91
N LEU A 311 7.79 19.21 21.62
CA LEU A 311 7.69 18.00 20.83
C LEU A 311 9.02 17.78 20.10
N ARG A 312 9.63 16.62 20.30
CA ARG A 312 10.88 16.21 19.65
C ARG A 312 10.75 14.86 18.99
N THR A 313 11.64 14.58 18.06
CA THR A 313 11.78 13.25 17.43
C THR A 313 13.22 12.80 17.49
N ARG A 314 13.41 11.49 17.45
CA ARG A 314 14.69 10.81 17.36
C ARG A 314 14.61 9.76 16.26
N ASP A 315 15.44 9.90 15.25
CA ASP A 315 15.63 8.91 14.20
C ASP A 315 16.82 7.98 14.50
N TRP A 316 17.11 7.08 13.58
CA TRP A 316 18.21 6.14 13.72
C TRP A 316 19.59 6.83 13.70
N LEU A 317 19.78 7.93 12.93
CA LEU A 317 21.03 8.70 12.90
C LEU A 317 21.31 9.38 14.23
N ALA A 318 20.30 10.00 14.81
CA ALA A 318 20.39 10.58 16.15
C ALA A 318 20.64 9.50 17.22
N SER A 319 20.09 8.31 17.04
CA SER A 319 20.31 7.16 17.94
C SER A 319 21.73 6.59 17.81
N GLU A 320 22.34 6.57 16.63
CA GLU A 320 23.75 6.18 16.46
C GLU A 320 24.70 7.16 17.16
N ALA A 321 24.39 8.46 17.08
CA ALA A 321 25.20 9.51 17.75
C ALA A 321 25.07 9.46 19.28
N THR A 322 23.87 9.11 19.80
CA THR A 322 23.59 9.07 21.24
C THR A 322 22.63 7.91 21.54
N ARG A 323 23.20 6.73 21.77
CA ARG A 323 22.40 5.52 22.02
C ARG A 323 21.65 5.62 23.34
N VAL A 324 20.33 5.40 23.29
CA VAL A 324 19.49 5.27 24.48
C VAL A 324 19.34 3.78 24.82
N ASP A 325 19.67 3.45 26.06
CA ASP A 325 19.46 2.11 26.61
C ASP A 325 18.15 2.09 27.41
N TYR A 326 17.05 1.73 26.74
CA TYR A 326 15.73 1.66 27.36
C TYR A 326 15.60 0.62 28.47
N SER A 327 16.55 -0.30 28.64
CA SER A 327 16.56 -1.23 29.79
C SER A 327 16.77 -0.52 31.12
N LYS A 328 17.32 0.72 31.09
CA LYS A 328 17.56 1.57 32.27
C LYS A 328 16.40 2.54 32.54
N TRP A 329 15.36 2.55 31.70
CA TRP A 329 14.22 3.43 31.81
C TRP A 329 13.01 2.67 32.33
N VAL A 330 12.05 3.41 32.90
CA VAL A 330 10.77 2.83 33.34
C VAL A 330 9.82 2.82 32.15
N GLU A 331 9.31 1.65 31.77
CA GLU A 331 8.19 1.55 30.87
C GLU A 331 6.92 1.96 31.62
N ILE A 332 6.39 3.14 31.29
CA ILE A 332 5.20 3.72 31.92
C ILE A 332 3.93 3.06 31.40
N ALA A 333 3.87 2.86 30.09
CA ALA A 333 2.74 2.28 29.41
C ALA A 333 3.19 1.65 28.08
N PHE A 334 2.36 0.77 27.54
CA PHE A 334 2.54 0.25 26.19
C PHE A 334 1.20 -0.09 25.54
N THR A 335 1.23 -0.23 24.21
CA THR A 335 0.14 -0.80 23.42
C THR A 335 0.69 -1.86 22.48
N GLU A 336 -0.18 -2.73 22.01
CA GLU A 336 0.13 -3.74 21.01
C GLU A 336 -0.78 -3.56 19.79
N SER A 337 -0.22 -3.80 18.62
CA SER A 337 -0.96 -3.77 17.36
C SER A 337 -2.07 -4.83 17.31
N ARG A 338 -2.90 -4.77 16.28
CA ARG A 338 -3.67 -5.92 15.83
C ARG A 338 -2.74 -7.10 15.53
N PRO A 339 -3.23 -8.37 15.59
CA PRO A 339 -2.39 -9.54 15.26
C PRO A 339 -1.92 -9.49 13.81
N MET A 340 -0.77 -10.12 13.52
CA MET A 340 -0.16 -10.16 12.18
C MET A 340 -1.13 -10.66 11.10
N SER A 341 -2.02 -11.58 11.43
CA SER A 341 -3.08 -12.05 10.52
C SER A 341 -3.97 -10.92 10.01
N GLU A 342 -4.34 -9.98 10.88
CA GLU A 342 -5.14 -8.81 10.52
C GLU A 342 -4.29 -7.76 9.80
N LEU A 343 -3.05 -7.53 10.24
CA LEU A 343 -2.11 -6.61 9.62
C LEU A 343 -1.83 -7.00 8.16
N VAL A 344 -1.57 -8.29 7.89
CA VAL A 344 -1.35 -8.80 6.53
C VAL A 344 -2.62 -8.65 5.68
N ALA A 345 -3.81 -8.89 6.24
CA ALA A 345 -5.06 -8.69 5.51
C ALA A 345 -5.27 -7.21 5.13
N GLN A 346 -4.96 -6.28 6.04
CA GLN A 346 -5.06 -4.84 5.80
C GLN A 346 -3.96 -4.32 4.85
N MET A 347 -2.85 -5.02 4.69
CA MET A 347 -1.87 -4.78 3.64
C MET A 347 -2.37 -5.28 2.27
N MET A 348 -2.89 -6.53 2.22
CA MET A 348 -3.23 -7.23 0.98
C MET A 348 -4.50 -6.67 0.31
N LYS A 349 -5.61 -6.56 1.07
CA LYS A 349 -6.93 -6.20 0.53
C LYS A 349 -6.97 -4.82 -0.11
N PRO A 350 -6.58 -3.70 0.54
CA PRO A 350 -6.50 -2.39 -0.09
C PRO A 350 -5.19 -2.17 -0.88
N SER A 351 -4.23 -3.11 -0.77
CA SER A 351 -2.92 -3.02 -1.43
C SER A 351 -2.02 -1.90 -0.87
N GLN A 352 -1.97 -1.72 0.47
CA GLN A 352 -1.24 -0.64 1.12
C GLN A 352 0.28 -0.82 1.04
N ASN A 353 1.00 0.16 0.45
CA ASN A 353 2.45 0.08 0.25
C ASN A 353 3.23 0.29 1.55
N LEU A 354 2.84 1.31 2.34
CA LEU A 354 3.46 1.59 3.64
C LEU A 354 3.47 0.35 4.53
N TYR A 355 2.35 -0.39 4.59
CA TYR A 355 2.23 -1.58 5.41
C TYR A 355 3.15 -2.71 4.93
N ALA A 356 3.27 -2.87 3.61
CA ALA A 356 4.17 -3.88 3.06
C ALA A 356 5.63 -3.56 3.39
N GLN A 357 6.03 -2.29 3.27
CA GLN A 357 7.37 -1.87 3.64
C GLN A 357 7.62 -2.07 5.14
N LEU A 358 6.69 -1.65 6.00
CA LEU A 358 6.80 -1.84 7.45
C LEU A 358 6.89 -3.32 7.85
N LEU A 359 6.15 -4.22 7.18
CA LEU A 359 6.24 -5.66 7.45
C LEU A 359 7.60 -6.24 7.04
N LEU A 360 8.16 -5.81 5.91
CA LEU A 360 9.53 -6.19 5.53
C LEU A 360 10.54 -5.71 6.58
N LEU A 361 10.42 -4.45 7.04
CA LEU A 361 11.27 -3.88 8.07
C LEU A 361 11.11 -4.58 9.43
N GLN A 362 9.91 -5.03 9.80
CA GLN A 362 9.68 -5.83 11.01
C GLN A 362 10.50 -7.12 11.02
N VAL A 363 10.55 -7.80 9.88
CA VAL A 363 11.38 -9.01 9.74
C VAL A 363 12.86 -8.64 9.76
N GLY A 364 13.25 -7.59 9.03
CA GLY A 364 14.63 -7.13 8.96
C GLY A 364 15.20 -6.71 10.32
N ALA A 365 14.41 -6.03 11.15
CA ALA A 365 14.84 -5.58 12.48
C ALA A 365 15.26 -6.72 13.41
N ARG A 366 14.82 -7.96 13.17
CA ARG A 366 15.22 -9.15 13.95
C ARG A 366 16.60 -9.71 13.58
N THR A 367 17.04 -9.43 12.35
CA THR A 367 18.30 -9.97 11.81
C THR A 367 19.30 -8.88 11.44
N HIS A 368 18.93 -7.63 11.64
CA HIS A 368 19.72 -6.44 11.38
C HIS A 368 21.08 -6.49 12.06
N LYS A 369 22.12 -6.06 11.35
CA LYS A 369 23.51 -6.00 11.83
C LYS A 369 24.04 -4.55 11.69
N PRO A 370 25.02 -4.16 12.52
CA PRO A 370 25.69 -2.87 12.36
C PRO A 370 26.20 -2.65 10.94
N GLY A 371 25.98 -1.45 10.40
CA GLY A 371 26.37 -1.09 9.03
C GLY A 371 25.45 -1.58 7.91
N GLN A 372 24.33 -2.17 8.25
CA GLN A 372 23.29 -2.63 7.32
C GLN A 372 22.01 -1.82 7.56
N THR A 373 21.22 -1.53 6.53
CA THR A 373 19.86 -1.00 6.72
C THR A 373 18.90 -2.12 7.12
N THR A 374 17.82 -1.75 7.80
CA THR A 374 16.76 -2.72 8.16
C THR A 374 16.09 -3.31 6.91
N GLU A 375 16.00 -2.56 5.82
CA GLU A 375 15.48 -3.05 4.53
C GLU A 375 16.39 -4.12 3.94
N GLU A 376 17.71 -3.88 3.88
CA GLU A 376 18.67 -4.89 3.41
C GLU A 376 18.62 -6.17 4.22
N ALA A 377 18.47 -6.07 5.55
CA ALA A 377 18.30 -7.24 6.42
C ALA A 377 16.98 -7.99 6.10
N GLY A 378 15.89 -7.26 5.90
CA GLY A 378 14.59 -7.83 5.51
C GLY A 378 14.63 -8.53 4.15
N LEU A 379 15.27 -7.91 3.17
CA LEU A 379 15.45 -8.50 1.84
C LEU A 379 16.36 -9.74 1.87
N ALA A 380 17.43 -9.73 2.68
CA ALA A 380 18.27 -10.90 2.87
C ALA A 380 17.49 -12.07 3.49
N GLU A 381 16.62 -11.79 4.46
CA GLU A 381 15.77 -12.82 5.07
C GLU A 381 14.70 -13.31 4.09
N LEU A 382 14.16 -12.42 3.25
CA LEU A 382 13.25 -12.80 2.16
C LEU A 382 13.91 -13.78 1.18
N GLN A 383 15.16 -13.56 0.78
CA GLN A 383 15.88 -14.48 -0.11
C GLN A 383 16.08 -15.86 0.52
N LYS A 384 16.34 -15.95 1.83
CA LYS A 384 16.41 -17.24 2.54
C LYS A 384 15.06 -17.96 2.54
N PHE A 385 13.99 -17.25 2.93
CA PHE A 385 12.63 -17.79 2.90
C PHE A 385 12.24 -18.29 1.51
N LEU A 386 12.57 -17.57 0.44
CA LEU A 386 12.27 -17.97 -0.92
C LEU A 386 13.03 -19.25 -1.32
N ALA A 387 14.28 -19.42 -0.88
CA ALA A 387 15.04 -20.64 -1.09
C ALA A 387 14.39 -21.84 -0.36
N GLU A 388 13.95 -21.64 0.89
CA GLU A 388 13.22 -22.64 1.68
C GLU A 388 11.87 -23.00 1.01
N ALA A 389 11.18 -22.03 0.42
CA ALA A 389 9.95 -22.21 -0.35
C ALA A 389 10.17 -22.87 -1.73
N GLY A 390 11.42 -23.18 -2.09
CA GLY A 390 11.76 -23.82 -3.37
C GLY A 390 11.66 -22.85 -4.57
N VAL A 391 11.67 -21.54 -4.35
CA VAL A 391 11.72 -20.54 -5.42
C VAL A 391 13.15 -20.51 -5.99
N LYS A 392 13.28 -20.70 -7.30
CA LYS A 392 14.58 -20.73 -7.98
C LYS A 392 15.29 -19.38 -7.83
N ARG A 393 16.57 -19.43 -7.45
CA ARG A 393 17.42 -18.23 -7.35
C ARG A 393 17.41 -17.43 -8.66
N GLY A 394 17.29 -16.09 -8.56
CA GLY A 394 17.29 -15.18 -9.70
C GLY A 394 15.92 -15.04 -10.40
N THR A 395 14.87 -15.71 -9.91
CA THR A 395 13.51 -15.60 -10.48
C THR A 395 12.58 -14.69 -9.66
N ALA A 396 13.03 -14.19 -8.52
CA ALA A 396 12.35 -13.23 -7.67
C ALA A 396 13.36 -12.19 -7.15
N LEU A 397 13.37 -11.02 -7.77
CA LEU A 397 14.23 -9.89 -7.46
C LEU A 397 13.34 -8.80 -6.87
N LEU A 398 13.44 -8.57 -5.57
CA LEU A 398 12.68 -7.55 -4.84
C LEU A 398 13.66 -6.54 -4.28
N GLU A 399 13.36 -5.26 -4.43
CA GLU A 399 14.17 -4.14 -3.93
C GLU A 399 13.57 -3.53 -2.66
N GLU A 400 12.27 -3.80 -2.43
CA GLU A 400 11.51 -3.32 -1.27
C GLU A 400 10.24 -4.18 -1.07
N GLY A 401 9.44 -3.88 -0.03
CA GLY A 401 8.34 -4.76 0.37
C GLY A 401 7.05 -4.66 -0.44
N SER A 402 6.84 -3.58 -1.21
CA SER A 402 5.51 -3.26 -1.76
C SER A 402 5.33 -3.57 -3.25
N GLY A 403 6.43 -3.56 -4.02
CA GLY A 403 6.43 -3.63 -5.47
C GLY A 403 6.14 -2.28 -6.14
N LEU A 404 6.28 -1.16 -5.43
CA LEU A 404 6.23 0.18 -6.01
C LEU A 404 7.49 0.44 -6.85
N SER A 405 8.65 -0.07 -6.41
CA SER A 405 9.88 -0.04 -7.19
C SER A 405 9.70 -0.71 -8.54
N ARG A 406 10.16 -0.02 -9.58
CA ARG A 406 10.17 -0.53 -10.96
C ARG A 406 11.30 -1.51 -11.23
N GLY A 407 12.24 -1.66 -10.28
CA GLY A 407 13.30 -2.66 -10.27
C GLY A 407 12.88 -4.01 -9.68
N CYS A 408 11.73 -4.09 -8.99
CA CYS A 408 11.17 -5.38 -8.60
C CYS A 408 10.77 -6.20 -9.84
N LEU A 409 11.32 -7.42 -9.94
CA LEU A 409 11.10 -8.33 -11.05
C LEU A 409 10.79 -9.74 -10.54
N LEU A 410 9.71 -10.33 -11.02
CA LEU A 410 9.27 -11.69 -10.69
C LEU A 410 8.98 -12.50 -11.95
N THR A 411 9.18 -13.80 -11.88
CA THR A 411 8.63 -14.70 -12.90
C THR A 411 7.25 -15.22 -12.48
N PRO A 412 6.34 -15.52 -13.41
CA PRO A 412 5.11 -16.25 -13.10
C PRO A 412 5.35 -17.55 -12.36
N ASP A 413 6.40 -18.32 -12.74
CA ASP A 413 6.80 -19.56 -12.07
C ASP A 413 7.12 -19.34 -10.58
N ALA A 414 7.93 -18.31 -10.25
CA ALA A 414 8.28 -18.00 -8.87
C ALA A 414 7.03 -17.68 -8.02
N SER A 415 6.08 -16.93 -8.59
CA SER A 415 4.85 -16.57 -7.89
C SER A 415 3.94 -17.78 -7.65
N VAL A 416 3.81 -18.67 -8.62
CA VAL A 416 3.06 -19.92 -8.46
C VAL A 416 3.75 -20.84 -7.46
N GLN A 417 5.09 -20.93 -7.47
CA GLN A 417 5.85 -21.73 -6.50
C GLN A 417 5.63 -21.22 -5.07
N LEU A 418 5.67 -19.90 -4.85
CA LEU A 418 5.36 -19.30 -3.55
C LEU A 418 3.94 -19.63 -3.09
N LEU A 419 2.93 -19.51 -3.96
CA LEU A 419 1.54 -19.83 -3.62
C LEU A 419 1.37 -21.31 -3.26
N ARG A 420 2.02 -22.22 -3.98
CA ARG A 420 2.02 -23.66 -3.67
C ARG A 420 2.66 -23.96 -2.33
N HIS A 421 3.78 -23.32 -2.01
CA HIS A 421 4.42 -23.43 -0.70
C HIS A 421 3.48 -22.97 0.41
N MET A 422 2.85 -21.80 0.23
CA MET A 422 1.92 -21.24 1.23
C MET A 422 0.64 -22.06 1.41
N GLU A 423 0.22 -22.87 0.44
CA GLU A 423 -0.91 -23.82 0.61
C GLU A 423 -0.59 -24.97 1.59
N GLN A 424 0.67 -25.30 1.75
CA GLN A 424 1.14 -26.35 2.66
C GLN A 424 1.66 -25.78 4.00
N HIS A 425 1.73 -24.44 4.10
CA HIS A 425 2.28 -23.75 5.26
C HIS A 425 1.28 -23.74 6.44
N PRO A 426 1.72 -23.78 7.72
CA PRO A 426 0.83 -23.68 8.88
C PRO A 426 -0.09 -22.45 8.87
N ALA A 427 0.34 -21.35 8.27
CA ALA A 427 -0.46 -20.14 8.10
C ALA A 427 -1.29 -20.10 6.79
N ALA A 428 -1.47 -21.21 6.07
CA ALA A 428 -2.16 -21.26 4.77
C ALA A 428 -3.56 -20.60 4.79
N ALA A 429 -4.36 -20.92 5.79
CA ALA A 429 -5.70 -20.35 5.93
C ALA A 429 -5.65 -18.82 6.12
N THR A 430 -4.73 -18.33 6.96
CA THR A 430 -4.52 -16.89 7.20
C THR A 430 -4.05 -16.17 5.94
N PHE A 431 -3.06 -16.74 5.24
CA PHE A 431 -2.54 -16.15 4.00
C PHE A 431 -3.64 -16.06 2.93
N ARG A 432 -4.40 -17.13 2.71
CA ARG A 432 -5.50 -17.16 1.74
C ARG A 432 -6.62 -16.17 2.10
N ALA A 433 -7.01 -16.08 3.38
CA ALA A 433 -8.02 -15.14 3.87
C ALA A 433 -7.60 -13.67 3.72
N SER A 434 -6.30 -13.40 3.67
CA SER A 434 -5.77 -12.04 3.45
C SER A 434 -5.96 -11.53 2.01
N LEU A 435 -6.16 -12.41 1.04
CA LEU A 435 -6.28 -12.03 -0.37
C LEU A 435 -7.64 -11.33 -0.65
N PRO A 436 -7.66 -10.34 -1.57
CA PRO A 436 -8.91 -9.81 -2.12
C PRO A 436 -9.77 -10.89 -2.76
N ILE A 437 -11.09 -10.81 -2.57
CA ILE A 437 -12.07 -11.74 -3.14
C ILE A 437 -12.84 -11.05 -4.26
N ALA A 438 -12.85 -11.65 -5.44
CA ALA A 438 -13.52 -11.15 -6.62
C ALA A 438 -15.00 -10.85 -6.36
N GLY A 439 -15.46 -9.63 -6.69
CA GLY A 439 -16.83 -9.18 -6.49
C GLY A 439 -17.26 -8.99 -5.03
N VAL A 440 -16.32 -9.04 -4.05
CA VAL A 440 -16.64 -8.96 -2.61
C VAL A 440 -15.89 -7.85 -1.92
N ASP A 441 -14.55 -7.90 -1.93
CA ASP A 441 -13.74 -6.98 -1.12
C ASP A 441 -12.41 -6.56 -1.78
N GLY A 442 -11.71 -5.67 -1.09
CA GLY A 442 -10.40 -5.19 -1.47
C GLY A 442 -10.37 -4.59 -2.88
N THR A 443 -9.23 -4.74 -3.55
CA THR A 443 -9.03 -4.25 -4.92
C THR A 443 -9.83 -5.01 -5.98
N LEU A 444 -10.49 -6.11 -5.62
CA LEU A 444 -11.35 -6.91 -6.49
C LEU A 444 -12.86 -6.66 -6.27
N LYS A 445 -13.25 -5.79 -5.31
CA LYS A 445 -14.65 -5.54 -4.93
C LYS A 445 -15.56 -5.24 -6.14
N SER A 446 -15.11 -4.44 -7.09
CA SER A 446 -15.87 -4.03 -8.28
C SER A 446 -15.52 -4.81 -9.54
N ARG A 447 -14.66 -5.85 -9.44
CA ARG A 447 -14.22 -6.66 -10.58
C ARG A 447 -14.95 -8.00 -10.58
N PHE A 448 -15.12 -8.59 -11.77
CA PHE A 448 -15.71 -9.91 -12.00
C PHE A 448 -17.21 -10.06 -11.64
N ALA A 449 -17.93 -8.97 -11.35
CA ALA A 449 -19.36 -9.03 -11.09
C ALA A 449 -20.11 -9.66 -12.29
N GLY A 450 -21.01 -10.60 -12.01
CA GLY A 450 -21.79 -11.30 -13.04
C GLY A 450 -21.02 -12.39 -13.82
N THR A 451 -19.80 -12.74 -13.41
CA THR A 451 -19.00 -13.81 -14.02
C THR A 451 -18.79 -15.00 -13.08
N ALA A 452 -18.36 -16.15 -13.61
CA ALA A 452 -17.97 -17.31 -12.81
C ALA A 452 -16.78 -17.05 -11.86
N ALA A 453 -15.96 -16.02 -12.14
CA ALA A 453 -14.85 -15.62 -11.30
C ALA A 453 -15.30 -14.94 -9.99
N ALA A 454 -16.52 -14.40 -9.94
CA ALA A 454 -17.06 -13.78 -8.72
C ALA A 454 -17.07 -14.79 -7.57
N ARG A 455 -16.50 -14.42 -6.41
CA ARG A 455 -16.36 -15.23 -5.20
C ARG A 455 -15.48 -16.48 -5.33
N THR A 456 -15.00 -16.85 -6.55
CA THR A 456 -14.16 -18.03 -6.80
C THR A 456 -12.69 -17.67 -7.01
N VAL A 457 -12.39 -16.42 -7.40
CA VAL A 457 -11.03 -15.89 -7.50
C VAL A 457 -10.68 -15.15 -6.22
N LEU A 458 -9.59 -15.58 -5.57
CA LEU A 458 -8.94 -14.95 -4.44
C LEU A 458 -7.54 -14.55 -4.88
N ALA A 459 -7.28 -13.27 -5.15
CA ALA A 459 -6.03 -12.90 -5.79
C ALA A 459 -5.56 -11.49 -5.41
N LYS A 460 -4.23 -11.33 -5.39
CA LYS A 460 -3.58 -10.03 -5.28
C LYS A 460 -3.48 -9.38 -6.65
N THR A 461 -3.90 -8.13 -6.73
CA THR A 461 -3.74 -7.28 -7.91
C THR A 461 -2.39 -6.54 -7.87
N GLY A 462 -1.85 -6.22 -9.03
CA GLY A 462 -0.73 -5.28 -9.17
C GLY A 462 -1.00 -4.30 -10.31
N SER A 463 -0.68 -3.02 -10.10
CA SER A 463 -0.82 -1.98 -11.12
C SER A 463 0.29 -0.94 -10.94
N LEU A 464 1.01 -0.68 -12.04
CA LEU A 464 1.88 0.48 -12.24
C LEU A 464 1.60 1.02 -13.64
N ARG A 465 2.21 2.11 -14.00
CA ARG A 465 2.13 2.60 -15.37
C ARG A 465 2.64 1.53 -16.34
N TYR A 466 1.78 1.08 -17.28
CA TYR A 466 2.03 0.01 -18.26
C TYR A 466 2.28 -1.38 -17.64
N VAL A 467 1.80 -1.62 -16.44
CA VAL A 467 1.89 -2.91 -15.75
C VAL A 467 0.55 -3.26 -15.13
N ASN A 468 0.03 -4.44 -15.41
CA ASN A 468 -1.07 -5.05 -14.68
C ASN A 468 -0.72 -6.51 -14.35
N SER A 469 -1.09 -6.93 -13.16
CA SER A 469 -0.87 -8.30 -12.71
C SER A 469 -2.01 -8.78 -11.82
N LEU A 470 -2.20 -10.09 -11.79
CA LEU A 470 -3.13 -10.79 -10.90
C LEU A 470 -2.52 -12.16 -10.55
N CYS A 471 -2.34 -12.43 -9.27
CA CYS A 471 -1.74 -13.69 -8.81
C CYS A 471 -2.48 -14.20 -7.59
N GLY A 472 -2.86 -15.49 -7.60
CA GLY A 472 -3.65 -16.08 -6.51
C GLY A 472 -4.27 -17.42 -6.87
N HIS A 473 -5.46 -17.63 -6.34
CA HIS A 473 -6.22 -18.88 -6.41
C HIS A 473 -7.52 -18.70 -7.19
N VAL A 474 -7.96 -19.75 -7.86
CA VAL A 474 -9.30 -19.86 -8.43
C VAL A 474 -9.86 -21.25 -8.21
N THR A 475 -11.14 -21.34 -7.83
CA THR A 475 -11.89 -22.58 -7.84
C THR A 475 -12.71 -22.63 -9.13
N THR A 476 -12.44 -23.61 -10.00
CA THR A 476 -13.08 -23.77 -11.30
C THR A 476 -14.54 -24.20 -11.19
N ALA A 477 -15.28 -24.17 -12.29
CA ALA A 477 -16.65 -24.69 -12.35
C ALA A 477 -16.70 -26.20 -11.97
N ALA A 478 -15.65 -26.97 -12.28
CA ALA A 478 -15.50 -28.39 -11.87
C ALA A 478 -15.02 -28.55 -10.41
N LYS A 479 -14.93 -27.47 -9.62
CA LYS A 479 -14.44 -27.44 -8.23
C LYS A 479 -12.98 -27.86 -8.07
N GLU A 480 -12.20 -27.80 -9.13
CA GLU A 480 -10.76 -27.97 -9.06
C GLU A 480 -10.09 -26.66 -8.58
N ARG A 481 -9.11 -26.78 -7.69
CA ARG A 481 -8.37 -25.65 -7.14
C ARG A 481 -7.14 -25.38 -7.99
N LEU A 482 -7.05 -24.18 -8.53
CA LEU A 482 -5.89 -23.75 -9.30
C LEU A 482 -5.18 -22.60 -8.59
N VAL A 483 -3.85 -22.54 -8.77
CA VAL A 483 -3.02 -21.35 -8.53
C VAL A 483 -2.59 -20.78 -9.86
N PHE A 484 -2.52 -19.45 -9.93
CA PHE A 484 -2.15 -18.78 -11.17
C PHE A 484 -1.36 -17.49 -10.92
N SER A 485 -0.54 -17.13 -11.90
CA SER A 485 0.12 -15.84 -12.00
C SER A 485 -0.03 -15.30 -13.43
N LEU A 486 -0.59 -14.11 -13.55
CA LEU A 486 -0.84 -13.38 -14.79
C LEU A 486 -0.14 -12.02 -14.67
N MET A 487 0.83 -11.73 -15.56
CA MET A 487 1.61 -10.48 -15.54
C MET A 487 1.69 -9.90 -16.93
N LEU A 488 1.08 -8.72 -17.14
CA LEU A 488 1.13 -7.97 -18.39
C LEU A 488 1.94 -6.70 -18.19
N ASN A 489 3.01 -6.55 -18.97
CA ASN A 489 3.93 -5.42 -18.94
C ASN A 489 4.05 -4.78 -20.32
N ALA A 490 4.54 -3.54 -20.35
CA ALA A 490 4.90 -2.80 -21.57
C ALA A 490 3.78 -2.74 -22.62
N TYR A 491 2.53 -2.61 -22.23
CA TYR A 491 1.39 -2.41 -23.11
C TYR A 491 1.04 -0.92 -23.24
N THR A 492 0.39 -0.53 -24.34
CA THR A 492 -0.10 0.84 -24.56
C THR A 492 -1.56 0.96 -24.14
N GLY A 493 -1.87 1.87 -23.24
CA GLY A 493 -3.24 2.07 -22.71
C GLY A 493 -4.26 2.60 -23.72
N THR A 494 -3.84 2.93 -24.94
CA THR A 494 -4.71 3.45 -26.01
C THR A 494 -5.48 2.36 -26.76
N THR A 495 -4.91 1.16 -26.86
CA THR A 495 -5.48 0.05 -27.65
C THR A 495 -5.81 -1.19 -26.80
N VAL A 496 -5.26 -1.26 -25.58
CA VAL A 496 -5.38 -2.41 -24.68
C VAL A 496 -5.67 -1.95 -23.27
N SER A 497 -6.79 -2.38 -22.71
CA SER A 497 -7.00 -2.32 -21.27
C SER A 497 -6.26 -3.49 -20.64
N GLY A 498 -5.11 -3.23 -20.01
CA GLY A 498 -4.34 -4.30 -19.36
C GLY A 498 -5.11 -5.04 -18.25
N ARG A 499 -6.09 -4.36 -17.63
CA ARG A 499 -7.00 -4.97 -16.65
C ARG A 499 -7.94 -5.97 -17.32
N GLU A 500 -8.54 -5.61 -18.47
CA GLU A 500 -9.48 -6.49 -19.18
C GLU A 500 -8.80 -7.76 -19.68
N VAL A 501 -7.58 -7.67 -20.20
CA VAL A 501 -6.79 -8.84 -20.60
C VAL A 501 -6.61 -9.82 -19.44
N ILE A 502 -6.21 -9.31 -18.28
CA ILE A 502 -6.02 -10.12 -17.07
C ILE A 502 -7.35 -10.70 -16.58
N ASP A 503 -8.45 -9.93 -16.66
CA ASP A 503 -9.78 -10.38 -16.24
C ASP A 503 -10.32 -11.47 -17.17
N GLU A 504 -10.16 -11.34 -18.49
CA GLU A 504 -10.55 -12.38 -19.47
C GLU A 504 -9.87 -13.71 -19.14
N LEU A 505 -8.56 -13.72 -18.88
CA LEU A 505 -7.81 -14.94 -18.54
C LEU A 505 -8.33 -15.56 -17.22
N ALA A 506 -8.55 -14.75 -16.18
CA ALA A 506 -9.07 -15.27 -14.90
C ALA A 506 -10.48 -15.85 -15.02
N VAL A 507 -11.34 -15.25 -15.85
CA VAL A 507 -12.71 -15.76 -16.11
C VAL A 507 -12.67 -17.09 -16.88
N LEU A 508 -11.75 -17.27 -17.85
CA LEU A 508 -11.57 -18.55 -18.51
C LEU A 508 -11.24 -19.68 -17.51
N LEU A 509 -10.36 -19.39 -16.53
CA LEU A 509 -10.04 -20.37 -15.47
C LEU A 509 -11.26 -20.72 -14.62
N ALA A 510 -12.05 -19.72 -14.23
CA ALA A 510 -13.26 -19.95 -13.43
C ALA A 510 -14.33 -20.76 -14.19
N ASN A 511 -14.44 -20.58 -15.52
CA ASN A 511 -15.39 -21.32 -16.38
C ASN A 511 -14.93 -22.74 -16.74
N PHE A 512 -13.71 -23.14 -16.35
CA PHE A 512 -13.24 -24.49 -16.66
C PHE A 512 -14.09 -25.55 -15.91
N SER A 513 -14.84 -26.33 -16.67
CA SER A 513 -15.74 -27.41 -16.18
C SER A 513 -15.16 -28.81 -16.38
N GLY A 514 -13.99 -28.91 -17.04
CA GLY A 514 -13.21 -30.14 -17.13
C GLY A 514 -12.30 -30.33 -15.91
N LYS A 515 -11.44 -31.34 -15.97
CA LYS A 515 -10.41 -31.63 -14.96
C LYS A 515 -9.02 -31.65 -15.59
N SER A 516 -7.99 -31.30 -14.79
CA SER A 516 -6.61 -31.30 -15.25
C SER A 516 -6.04 -32.70 -15.55
N ASP A 517 -6.64 -33.74 -15.02
CA ASP A 517 -6.34 -35.16 -15.25
C ASP A 517 -7.30 -35.83 -16.25
N GLY A 518 -8.32 -35.12 -16.69
CA GLY A 518 -9.27 -35.59 -17.72
C GLY A 518 -8.68 -35.52 -19.14
N PRO A 519 -9.34 -36.14 -20.11
CA PRO A 519 -8.94 -36.13 -21.51
C PRO A 519 -8.97 -34.74 -22.15
#